data_8a2274fe4e7ca5e7ca4f539081a4bdd5
#
_entry.id   8a2274fe4e7ca5e7ca4f539081a4bdd5
#
_cell.length_a   1.000
_cell.length_b   1.000
_cell.length_c   1.000
_cell.angle_alpha   90.00
_cell.angle_beta   90.00
_cell.angle_gamma   90.00
#
_symmetry.space_group_name_H-M   'P 1'
#
loop_
_entity.id
_entity.type
_entity.pdbx_description
1 polymer ?
#
loop_
_entity_poly.entity_id
_entity_poly.type
_entity_poly.pdbx_seq_one_letter_code
_entity_poly.pdbx_strand_id
1 'polypeptide(L)'
;YRATLGYTGAYTMWQYSGSGTVSGISGACDLNRSYKDFLPEIQAGGYNNYGAASPSVQKVDGYKLVVFNARCEYFYTSNLNDVVGYLPLGNYCVTGQTTAKYEGYDWVTFKYQGEEYWTALLGDRNRLEKCECNCN
;
A
#
# COMPACT_ATOMS: atom_id res chain seq x y z
N TYR A 1 -13.64 9.65 -25.87
CA TYR A 1 -13.15 11.00 -25.48
C TYR A 1 -13.00 11.85 -26.72
N ARG A 2 -13.07 13.16 -26.53
CA ARG A 2 -12.98 14.14 -27.62
C ARG A 2 -12.13 15.32 -27.15
N ALA A 3 -11.35 15.93 -28.05
CA ALA A 3 -10.60 17.13 -27.78
C ALA A 3 -11.50 18.32 -27.38
N THR A 4 -12.75 18.30 -27.88
CA THR A 4 -13.79 19.27 -27.50
C THR A 4 -14.94 18.52 -26.84
N LEU A 5 -15.33 18.97 -25.65
CA LEU A 5 -16.45 18.38 -24.94
C LEU A 5 -17.76 18.73 -25.64
N GLY A 6 -18.48 17.71 -26.12
CA GLY A 6 -19.82 17.86 -26.72
C GLY A 6 -20.97 17.72 -25.72
N TYR A 7 -20.66 17.56 -24.42
CA TYR A 7 -21.63 17.43 -23.35
C TYR A 7 -21.91 18.78 -22.71
N THR A 8 -23.20 19.13 -22.55
CA THR A 8 -23.63 20.43 -22.03
C THR A 8 -24.18 20.36 -20.59
N GLY A 9 -24.26 19.14 -20.01
CA GLY A 9 -24.69 18.95 -18.61
C GLY A 9 -23.57 19.26 -17.61
N ALA A 10 -23.89 19.15 -16.33
CA ALA A 10 -22.88 19.30 -15.25
C ALA A 10 -21.93 18.11 -15.27
N TYR A 11 -20.65 18.38 -15.13
CA TYR A 11 -19.59 17.37 -14.99
C TYR A 11 -18.47 17.90 -14.09
N THR A 12 -17.74 16.99 -13.48
CA THR A 12 -16.64 17.32 -12.57
C THR A 12 -15.28 16.85 -13.09
N MET A 13 -15.29 15.93 -14.05
CA MET A 13 -14.08 15.39 -14.66
C MET A 13 -14.33 15.14 -16.16
N TRP A 14 -13.29 15.32 -16.95
CA TRP A 14 -13.29 15.10 -18.37
C TRP A 14 -12.02 14.41 -18.85
N GLN A 15 -12.16 13.22 -19.46
CA GLN A 15 -11.08 12.59 -20.19
C GLN A 15 -10.99 13.20 -21.59
N TYR A 16 -9.95 13.99 -21.83
CA TYR A 16 -9.79 14.69 -23.10
C TYR A 16 -8.86 14.01 -24.09
N SER A 17 -8.09 13.00 -23.64
CA SER A 17 -7.24 12.18 -24.49
C SER A 17 -7.12 10.76 -23.94
N GLY A 18 -7.04 9.77 -24.82
CA GLY A 18 -6.72 8.38 -24.50
C GLY A 18 -5.37 7.95 -25.08
N SER A 19 -4.58 8.91 -25.55
CA SER A 19 -3.26 8.66 -26.17
C SER A 19 -2.23 9.72 -25.79
N GLY A 20 -2.35 10.24 -24.57
CA GLY A 20 -1.40 11.21 -24.04
C GLY A 20 -0.06 10.58 -23.69
N THR A 21 0.95 11.42 -23.54
CA THR A 21 2.28 11.02 -23.07
C THR A 21 2.55 11.68 -21.72
N VAL A 22 3.02 10.89 -20.75
CA VAL A 22 3.42 11.37 -19.44
C VAL A 22 4.86 10.96 -19.20
N SER A 23 5.70 11.91 -18.77
CA SER A 23 7.12 11.63 -18.49
C SER A 23 7.25 10.54 -17.41
N GLY A 24 8.09 9.54 -17.67
CA GLY A 24 8.28 8.40 -16.77
C GLY A 24 7.31 7.23 -16.98
N ILE A 25 6.28 7.38 -17.85
CA ILE A 25 5.36 6.30 -18.19
C ILE A 25 5.60 5.87 -19.62
N SER A 26 5.81 4.56 -19.83
CA SER A 26 5.94 3.97 -21.17
C SER A 26 4.57 3.65 -21.74
N GLY A 27 4.31 4.13 -22.96
CA GLY A 27 3.04 3.90 -23.67
C GLY A 27 2.06 5.08 -23.58
N ALA A 28 0.89 4.86 -24.15
CA ALA A 28 -0.18 5.86 -24.15
C ALA A 28 -0.91 5.90 -22.80
N CYS A 29 -1.23 7.10 -22.34
CA CYS A 29 -1.97 7.33 -21.10
C CYS A 29 -3.27 8.07 -21.37
N ASP A 30 -4.28 7.78 -20.56
CA ASP A 30 -5.47 8.60 -20.47
C ASP A 30 -5.15 9.94 -19.79
N LEU A 31 -5.49 11.04 -20.45
CA LEU A 31 -5.34 12.36 -19.87
C LEU A 31 -6.70 12.90 -19.46
N ASN A 32 -6.81 13.24 -18.19
CA ASN A 32 -8.02 13.72 -17.56
C ASN A 32 -7.82 15.15 -17.02
N ARG A 33 -8.89 15.93 -17.01
CA ARG A 33 -8.96 17.21 -16.33
C ARG A 33 -10.05 17.14 -15.26
N SER A 34 -9.67 17.39 -14.02
CA SER A 34 -10.62 17.59 -12.93
C SER A 34 -10.95 19.08 -12.80
N TYR A 35 -12.22 19.39 -12.65
CA TYR A 35 -12.76 20.73 -12.38
C TYR A 35 -13.22 20.88 -10.93
N LYS A 36 -13.10 19.79 -10.17
CA LYS A 36 -13.41 19.73 -8.75
C LYS A 36 -12.20 19.19 -8.02
N ASP A 37 -11.89 19.79 -6.88
CA ASP A 37 -10.98 19.18 -5.92
C ASP A 37 -11.73 18.08 -5.16
N PHE A 38 -11.37 16.81 -5.40
CA PHE A 38 -11.95 15.65 -4.72
C PHE A 38 -11.24 15.32 -3.40
N LEU A 39 -10.09 15.92 -3.14
CA LEU A 39 -9.29 15.59 -1.97
C LEU A 39 -10.06 15.77 -0.64
N PRO A 40 -10.81 16.87 -0.42
CA PRO A 40 -11.60 17.02 0.81
C PRO A 40 -12.67 15.94 1.00
N GLU A 41 -13.31 15.51 -0.08
CA GLU A 41 -14.34 14.45 -0.03
C GLU A 41 -13.71 13.07 0.23
N ILE A 42 -12.57 12.79 -0.42
CA ILE A 42 -11.81 11.57 -0.21
C ILE A 42 -11.36 11.49 1.26
N GLN A 43 -10.86 12.59 1.80
CA GLN A 43 -10.42 12.67 3.21
C GLN A 43 -11.60 12.50 4.18
N ALA A 44 -12.70 13.25 3.96
CA ALA A 44 -13.87 13.20 4.82
C ALA A 44 -14.57 11.84 4.79
N GLY A 45 -14.56 11.17 3.64
CA GLY A 45 -15.15 9.85 3.44
C GLY A 45 -14.23 8.69 3.84
N GLY A 46 -12.97 8.95 4.17
CA GLY A 46 -11.98 7.91 4.43
C GLY A 46 -11.72 7.01 3.22
N TYR A 47 -12.00 7.48 2.01
CA TYR A 47 -11.79 6.70 0.79
C TYR A 47 -10.28 6.53 0.52
N ASN A 48 -9.92 5.37 -0.04
CA ASN A 48 -8.52 5.01 -0.30
C ASN A 48 -7.64 5.07 0.96
N ASN A 49 -8.21 4.81 2.14
CA ASN A 49 -7.59 4.95 3.46
C ASN A 49 -6.98 6.35 3.73
N TYR A 50 -7.44 7.36 3.01
CA TYR A 50 -7.03 8.74 3.24
C TYR A 50 -7.58 9.20 4.59
N GLY A 51 -6.70 9.51 5.53
CA GLY A 51 -7.09 9.90 6.89
C GLY A 51 -7.38 8.72 7.84
N ALA A 52 -7.30 7.47 7.39
CA ALA A 52 -7.17 6.37 8.31
C ALA A 52 -5.84 6.56 9.06
N ALA A 53 -5.93 6.70 10.38
CA ALA A 53 -4.73 6.77 11.19
C ALA A 53 -3.93 5.49 10.93
N SER A 54 -2.70 5.62 10.47
CA SER A 54 -1.79 4.47 10.40
C SER A 54 -1.72 3.85 11.79
N PRO A 55 -1.79 2.53 11.90
CA PRO A 55 -1.75 1.90 13.22
C PRO A 55 -0.45 2.28 13.92
N SER A 56 -0.55 2.49 15.23
CA SER A 56 0.65 2.74 16.04
C SER A 56 1.55 1.52 15.98
N VAL A 57 2.82 1.74 15.65
CA VAL A 57 3.86 0.71 15.58
C VAL A 57 4.76 0.86 16.78
N GLN A 58 4.95 -0.25 17.48
CA GLN A 58 6.00 -0.33 18.51
C GLN A 58 7.21 -1.05 17.89
N LYS A 59 8.38 -0.47 18.11
CA LYS A 59 9.64 -1.11 17.73
C LYS A 59 9.78 -2.44 18.47
N VAL A 60 10.13 -3.50 17.76
CA VAL A 60 10.41 -4.81 18.34
C VAL A 60 11.78 -5.29 17.88
N ASP A 61 12.56 -5.80 18.83
CA ASP A 61 13.88 -6.36 18.59
C ASP A 61 13.86 -7.87 18.96
N GLY A 62 14.69 -8.66 18.29
CA GLY A 62 14.79 -10.09 18.55
C GLY A 62 13.64 -10.92 17.94
N TYR A 63 13.02 -10.42 16.88
CA TYR A 63 12.03 -11.16 16.12
C TYR A 63 12.36 -11.20 14.64
N LYS A 64 12.03 -12.31 14.01
CA LYS A 64 12.03 -12.50 12.55
C LYS A 64 10.65 -12.86 12.05
N LEU A 65 10.33 -12.39 10.87
CA LEU A 65 9.19 -12.84 10.08
C LEU A 65 9.63 -14.08 9.30
N VAL A 66 8.98 -15.20 9.53
CA VAL A 66 9.18 -16.44 8.78
C VAL A 66 8.07 -16.55 7.74
N VAL A 67 8.46 -16.50 6.47
CA VAL A 67 7.55 -16.70 5.33
C VAL A 67 7.71 -18.12 4.82
N PHE A 68 6.66 -18.91 4.90
CA PHE A 68 6.63 -20.32 4.51
C PHE A 68 5.62 -20.62 3.40
N ASN A 69 4.92 -19.61 2.90
CA ASN A 69 4.01 -19.72 1.77
C ASN A 69 4.27 -18.56 0.77
N ALA A 70 4.48 -18.90 -0.49
CA ALA A 70 4.78 -17.93 -1.56
C ALA A 70 3.64 -16.92 -1.87
N ARG A 71 2.50 -17.04 -1.18
CA ARG A 71 1.39 -16.08 -1.27
C ARG A 71 1.43 -15.04 -0.15
N CYS A 72 2.56 -14.85 0.53
CA CYS A 72 2.73 -13.81 1.53
C CYS A 72 2.91 -12.46 0.84
N GLU A 73 1.87 -11.65 0.84
CA GLU A 73 1.87 -10.30 0.29
C GLU A 73 2.64 -9.33 1.20
N TYR A 74 3.29 -8.34 0.60
CA TYR A 74 3.87 -7.22 1.31
C TYR A 74 3.46 -5.89 0.70
N PHE A 75 3.48 -4.84 1.51
CA PHE A 75 2.79 -3.58 1.27
C PHE A 75 3.70 -2.39 1.61
N TYR A 76 3.49 -1.25 0.97
CA TYR A 76 4.15 0.01 1.37
C TYR A 76 3.63 0.55 2.69
N THR A 77 2.36 0.31 2.99
CA THR A 77 1.68 0.75 4.21
C THR A 77 0.89 -0.42 4.82
N SER A 78 0.28 -0.22 5.97
CA SER A 78 -0.66 -1.20 6.56
C SER A 78 -2.02 -1.26 5.83
N ASN A 79 -2.04 -1.00 4.55
CA ASN A 79 -3.24 -0.98 3.71
C ASN A 79 -3.23 -2.17 2.75
N LEU A 80 -4.23 -3.02 2.81
CA LEU A 80 -4.37 -4.19 1.94
C LEU A 80 -4.48 -3.84 0.44
N ASN A 81 -4.72 -2.58 0.09
CA ASN A 81 -4.78 -2.14 -1.31
C ASN A 81 -3.40 -1.69 -1.86
N ASP A 82 -2.39 -1.54 -1.00
CA ASP A 82 -1.05 -1.06 -1.38
C ASP A 82 -0.06 -2.21 -1.63
N VAL A 83 -0.55 -3.31 -2.19
CA VAL A 83 0.27 -4.51 -2.47
C VAL A 83 1.46 -4.14 -3.37
N VAL A 84 2.67 -4.43 -2.90
CA VAL A 84 3.91 -4.30 -3.70
C VAL A 84 4.18 -5.60 -4.46
N GLY A 85 3.93 -6.74 -3.82
CA GLY A 85 4.18 -8.05 -4.41
C GLY A 85 4.09 -9.17 -3.37
N TYR A 86 4.76 -10.27 -3.69
CA TYR A 86 4.84 -11.45 -2.84
C TYR A 86 6.26 -11.68 -2.33
N LEU A 87 6.40 -11.96 -1.04
CA LEU A 87 7.69 -12.26 -0.44
C LEU A 87 8.15 -13.67 -0.85
N PRO A 88 9.41 -13.83 -1.22
CA PRO A 88 10.03 -15.15 -1.30
C PRO A 88 9.97 -15.89 0.04
N LEU A 89 10.01 -17.22 -0.01
CA LEU A 89 10.14 -18.03 1.20
C LEU A 89 11.45 -17.66 1.92
N GLY A 90 11.38 -17.45 3.22
CA GLY A 90 12.58 -17.04 3.96
C GLY A 90 12.30 -16.38 5.30
N ASN A 91 13.35 -15.82 5.86
CA ASN A 91 13.33 -15.10 7.12
C ASN A 91 13.70 -13.63 6.89
N TYR A 92 12.95 -12.72 7.49
CA TYR A 92 13.12 -11.28 7.35
C TYR A 92 13.22 -10.63 8.73
N CYS A 93 14.08 -9.63 8.85
CA CYS A 93 14.23 -8.86 10.07
C CYS A 93 13.00 -7.98 10.32
N VAL A 94 12.32 -8.22 11.43
CA VAL A 94 11.20 -7.39 11.89
C VAL A 94 11.73 -6.14 12.58
N THR A 95 11.17 -5.00 12.23
CA THR A 95 11.54 -3.68 12.78
C THR A 95 10.46 -3.15 13.73
N GLY A 96 9.20 -3.56 13.52
CA GLY A 96 8.09 -3.13 14.35
C GLY A 96 6.87 -4.03 14.25
N GLN A 97 5.95 -3.85 15.19
CA GLN A 97 4.66 -4.54 15.23
C GLN A 97 3.58 -3.55 15.66
N THR A 98 2.38 -3.70 15.13
CA THR A 98 1.23 -2.89 15.55
C THR A 98 0.85 -3.20 16.99
N THR A 99 0.46 -2.17 17.74
CA THR A 99 0.01 -2.31 19.13
C THR A 99 -1.44 -2.80 19.25
N ALA A 100 -2.18 -2.73 18.15
CA ALA A 100 -3.56 -3.22 18.03
C ALA A 100 -3.81 -3.73 16.60
N LYS A 101 -4.83 -4.53 16.44
CA LYS A 101 -5.24 -4.99 15.11
C LYS A 101 -5.70 -3.81 14.24
N TYR A 102 -5.26 -3.81 13.00
CA TYR A 102 -5.70 -2.88 11.96
C TYR A 102 -6.25 -3.68 10.78
N GLU A 103 -7.44 -3.32 10.31
CA GLU A 103 -8.20 -4.09 9.30
C GLU A 103 -8.38 -5.59 9.68
N GLY A 104 -8.46 -5.89 10.99
CA GLY A 104 -8.64 -7.25 11.51
C GLY A 104 -7.36 -8.06 11.68
N TYR A 105 -6.21 -7.53 11.27
CA TYR A 105 -4.91 -8.21 11.32
C TYR A 105 -3.93 -7.54 12.29
N ASP A 106 -3.01 -8.34 12.83
CA ASP A 106 -1.78 -7.85 13.41
C ASP A 106 -0.78 -7.62 12.26
N TRP A 107 -0.13 -6.46 12.25
CA TRP A 107 0.82 -6.09 11.22
C TRP A 107 2.22 -5.98 11.77
N VAL A 108 3.19 -6.27 10.91
CA VAL A 108 4.60 -6.05 11.21
C VAL A 108 5.26 -5.25 10.11
N THR A 109 6.25 -4.46 10.51
CA THR A 109 7.21 -3.85 9.59
C THR A 109 8.49 -4.68 9.57
N PHE A 110 9.12 -4.77 8.41
CA PHE A 110 10.33 -5.56 8.20
C PHE A 110 11.19 -4.99 7.07
N LYS A 111 12.48 -5.32 7.07
CA LYS A 111 13.40 -4.92 6.00
C LYS A 111 13.48 -5.97 4.90
N TYR A 112 13.35 -5.51 3.65
CA TYR A 112 13.55 -6.30 2.45
C TYR A 112 14.21 -5.45 1.37
N GLN A 113 15.32 -5.94 0.79
CA GLN A 113 16.09 -5.22 -0.23
C GLN A 113 16.52 -3.79 0.14
N GLY A 114 16.75 -3.55 1.43
CA GLY A 114 17.19 -2.25 1.95
C GLY A 114 16.07 -1.28 2.34
N GLU A 115 14.84 -1.59 1.99
CA GLU A 115 13.66 -0.78 2.30
C GLU A 115 12.80 -1.41 3.39
N GLU A 116 11.95 -0.60 4.02
CA GLU A 116 10.99 -1.06 5.03
C GLU A 116 9.61 -1.24 4.41
N TYR A 117 9.01 -2.40 4.69
CA TYR A 117 7.70 -2.79 4.19
C TYR A 117 6.82 -3.32 5.31
N TRP A 118 5.55 -3.47 5.01
CA TRP A 118 4.53 -4.02 5.89
C TRP A 118 4.06 -5.37 5.40
N THR A 119 3.65 -6.25 6.33
CA THR A 119 2.85 -7.45 6.02
C THR A 119 1.90 -7.76 7.17
N ALA A 120 0.71 -8.26 6.82
CA ALA A 120 -0.23 -8.80 7.79
C ALA A 120 0.24 -10.17 8.28
N LEU A 121 0.11 -10.47 9.56
CA LEU A 121 0.37 -11.80 10.10
C LEU A 121 -0.81 -12.72 9.80
N LEU A 122 -0.55 -13.66 8.90
CA LEU A 122 -1.50 -14.65 8.41
C LEU A 122 -0.92 -16.03 8.74
N GLY A 123 -1.47 -16.70 9.72
CA GLY A 123 -0.92 -17.93 10.26
C GLY A 123 -0.73 -19.09 9.27
N ASP A 124 -1.33 -19.01 8.08
CA ASP A 124 -1.18 -19.93 6.96
C ASP A 124 -0.09 -19.51 5.94
N ARG A 125 0.50 -18.33 6.08
CA ARG A 125 1.49 -17.78 5.14
C ARG A 125 2.78 -17.34 5.79
N ASN A 126 2.69 -16.77 6.97
CA ASN A 126 3.81 -16.23 7.73
C ASN A 126 3.54 -16.27 9.24
N ARG A 127 4.60 -16.13 10.02
CA ARG A 127 4.53 -15.98 11.47
C ARG A 127 5.74 -15.25 12.03
N LEU A 128 5.59 -14.72 13.23
CA LEU A 128 6.72 -14.20 14.02
C LEU A 128 7.40 -15.34 14.78
N GLU A 129 8.72 -15.33 14.78
CA GLU A 129 9.54 -16.17 15.64
C GLU A 129 10.59 -15.32 16.37
N LYS A 130 10.86 -15.67 17.62
CA LYS A 130 12.00 -15.09 18.33
C LYS A 130 13.31 -15.49 17.64
N CYS A 131 14.23 -14.54 17.54
CA CYS A 131 15.58 -14.82 17.08
C CYS A 131 16.58 -14.02 17.94
N GLU A 132 17.81 -14.52 18.01
CA GLU A 132 18.92 -13.77 18.59
C GLU A 132 19.57 -12.82 17.56
N CYS A 133 18.88 -12.55 16.46
CA CYS A 133 19.37 -11.74 15.38
C CYS A 133 19.31 -10.25 15.78
N ASN A 134 20.46 -9.60 15.69
CA ASN A 134 20.52 -8.16 15.72
C ASN A 134 20.15 -7.63 14.33
N CYS A 135 18.94 -7.12 14.20
CA CYS A 135 18.40 -6.58 12.93
C CYS A 135 18.76 -5.07 12.76
N ASN A 136 19.97 -4.68 13.15
CA ASN A 136 20.47 -3.30 12.99
C ASN A 136 20.99 -3.05 11.57
#